data_e4a3d090e08adb36d794e957bc44fa1e
#
_entry.id   e4a3d090e08adb36d794e957bc44fa1e
#
_cell.length_a   1.000
_cell.length_b   1.000
_cell.length_c   1.000
_cell.angle_alpha   90.00
_cell.angle_beta   90.00
_cell.angle_gamma   90.00
#
_symmetry.space_group_name_H-M   'P 1'
#
loop_
_entity.id
_entity.type
_entity.pdbx_description
1 polymer ?
#
loop_
_entity_poly.entity_id
_entity_poly.type
_entity_poly.pdbx_seq_one_letter_code
_entity_poly.pdbx_strand_id
1 'polypeptide(L)'
;MKQVNRNQSAVAANTPAGLPRWRPRPSLCRRVAWCVAFCVTLFCISSQAQQEQQTAVAPKTLPSAQKIVDSYLKAIGGKKRIATIRDATYEWQILLKDRTLGIAKTQTKTPSSVRSELIFGNGQVVSAANPRSAWTHGLDGKPHTLTDAEAAAARLQAALDAGHLLDIKKSNVLSRVVSFQTAGQAYVVEFSLRSGARLRYLFSTTTKLLVSIEDDARKSITRFEDYRAEGNILEPHRVNIDNGGTGELTFLLQRATYNTGIADSAFDPPRAAEALDVAALLREVSQNQDQLEQRFNEYSFLQRETSREINSKGEVKKETVKEFEVFPIPHREAVMKLLSENGVPLSGERAAKEQKRVEEEFAKAERDKDKNEQKDQKRRAERKRKRAANAKEGDDDDVDVSGFLRVCEFVSPRRERFRDRDAVVFDFRPRPGFKASNRQEDLISKLVGVVWIDPADKQVMRLEARLAEGFKMGGGLLVNLRPGAAFVMEQTRMVEGVWLPRMLQVNLSVKVLLFGGGDYNQTIEWSDYKHFSGDVGDYKLDAPKTPIDPAKKP
;
A
#
# COMPACT_ATOMS: atom_id res chain seq x y z
N MET A 1 24.75 25.96 -64.03
CA MET A 1 24.54 27.18 -64.88
C MET A 1 23.76 28.17 -64.04
N LYS A 2 24.39 29.34 -63.83
CA LYS A 2 23.88 30.66 -63.44
C LYS A 2 23.09 30.74 -62.13
N GLN A 3 23.69 31.25 -61.07
CA GLN A 3 24.10 32.61 -60.67
C GLN A 3 22.90 33.56 -60.58
N VAL A 4 22.77 34.14 -59.40
CA VAL A 4 23.13 35.50 -58.92
C VAL A 4 21.87 36.34 -58.75
N ASN A 5 21.52 37.02 -57.66
CA ASN A 5 22.25 38.09 -57.00
C ASN A 5 21.48 38.58 -55.73
N ARG A 6 22.22 38.97 -54.75
CA ARG A 6 22.10 39.99 -53.74
C ARG A 6 21.12 41.16 -54.04
N ASN A 7 20.44 41.62 -53.00
CA ASN A 7 20.59 43.01 -52.57
C ASN A 7 20.26 43.21 -51.08
N GLN A 8 21.22 43.82 -50.41
CA GLN A 8 21.12 44.44 -49.10
C GLN A 8 20.40 45.79 -49.24
N SER A 9 19.61 46.16 -48.27
CA SER A 9 19.55 47.53 -47.78
C SER A 9 19.05 47.57 -46.35
N ALA A 10 19.91 48.11 -45.50
CA ALA A 10 19.68 48.47 -44.14
C ALA A 10 18.79 49.73 -44.07
N VAL A 11 17.85 49.78 -43.15
CA VAL A 11 17.41 51.03 -42.51
C VAL A 11 17.09 50.74 -41.03
N ALA A 12 17.54 51.70 -40.25
CA ALA A 12 17.68 51.77 -38.80
C ALA A 12 16.41 51.68 -37.97
N ALA A 13 16.64 51.19 -36.79
CA ALA A 13 16.18 51.62 -35.46
C ALA A 13 14.77 52.23 -35.33
N ASN A 14 13.95 51.52 -34.55
CA ASN A 14 13.20 52.18 -33.46
C ASN A 14 12.70 51.12 -32.47
N THR A 15 13.21 51.17 -31.26
CA THR A 15 12.68 50.54 -30.06
C THR A 15 11.54 51.38 -29.48
N PRO A 16 10.45 50.81 -29.07
CA PRO A 16 9.83 51.24 -27.82
C PRO A 16 9.61 50.09 -26.86
N ALA A 17 10.22 50.25 -25.72
CA ALA A 17 9.73 50.15 -24.34
C ALA A 17 8.61 49.15 -24.01
N GLY A 18 8.94 48.22 -23.11
CA GLY A 18 8.06 47.94 -21.99
C GLY A 18 7.14 46.76 -22.11
N LEU A 19 7.66 45.53 -21.95
CA LEU A 19 6.84 44.41 -21.42
C LEU A 19 6.99 44.36 -19.91
N PRO A 20 5.87 44.31 -19.12
CA PRO A 20 5.93 44.28 -17.66
C PRO A 20 6.36 42.92 -17.16
N ARG A 21 7.41 42.90 -16.37
CA ARG A 21 7.82 41.77 -15.53
C ARG A 21 6.69 41.44 -14.56
N TRP A 22 6.13 40.25 -14.70
CA TRP A 22 5.24 39.65 -13.73
C TRP A 22 6.05 39.28 -12.47
N ARG A 23 5.83 40.04 -11.38
CA ARG A 23 6.24 39.65 -10.03
C ARG A 23 5.03 39.00 -9.36
N PRO A 24 5.17 37.85 -8.70
CA PRO A 24 4.09 37.29 -7.90
C PRO A 24 3.85 38.18 -6.67
N ARG A 25 2.61 38.64 -6.52
CA ARG A 25 2.16 39.34 -5.30
C ARG A 25 1.87 38.32 -4.21
N PRO A 26 2.29 38.53 -2.95
CA PRO A 26 1.92 37.66 -1.85
C PRO A 26 0.46 37.86 -1.42
N SER A 27 -0.19 36.73 -1.24
CA SER A 27 -1.36 36.40 -0.42
C SER A 27 -2.17 37.54 0.20
N LEU A 28 -3.38 37.70 -0.31
CA LEU A 28 -4.51 38.33 0.39
C LEU A 28 -5.07 37.36 1.43
N CYS A 29 -4.39 37.24 2.56
CA CYS A 29 -4.89 36.54 3.75
C CYS A 29 -4.51 37.32 5.00
N ARG A 30 -4.97 38.58 5.08
CA ARG A 30 -4.85 39.36 6.32
C ARG A 30 -5.71 40.63 6.25
N ARG A 31 -7.04 40.50 6.21
CA ARG A 31 -7.99 41.57 6.54
C ARG A 31 -9.42 41.03 6.55
N VAL A 32 -9.76 40.14 7.50
CA VAL A 32 -11.12 40.01 8.04
C VAL A 32 -10.97 39.58 9.50
N ALA A 33 -10.46 40.47 10.30
CA ALA A 33 -10.59 40.38 11.73
C ALA A 33 -10.66 41.82 12.17
N TRP A 34 -11.87 42.36 12.29
CA TRP A 34 -12.27 43.54 13.03
C TRP A 34 -13.57 44.09 12.41
N CYS A 35 -14.67 43.50 12.86
CA CYS A 35 -16.00 44.13 12.86
C CYS A 35 -17.02 43.09 13.36
N VAL A 36 -17.02 42.78 14.64
CA VAL A 36 -18.22 42.41 15.40
C VAL A 36 -17.90 42.62 16.87
N ALA A 37 -17.98 43.85 17.27
CA ALA A 37 -18.23 44.24 18.66
C ALA A 37 -19.16 45.44 18.56
N PHE A 38 -20.44 45.27 18.73
CA PHE A 38 -21.41 46.20 19.25
C PHE A 38 -22.82 45.82 18.70
N CYS A 39 -23.59 45.12 19.49
CA CYS A 39 -25.00 45.41 19.71
C CYS A 39 -25.50 44.50 20.83
N VAL A 40 -25.61 45.12 21.97
CA VAL A 40 -26.21 44.58 23.19
C VAL A 40 -27.70 44.94 23.18
N THR A 41 -28.48 43.94 23.67
CA THR A 41 -29.81 44.06 24.28
C THR A 41 -31.03 44.43 23.41
N LEU A 42 -31.89 43.43 23.23
CA LEU A 42 -33.33 43.60 23.43
C LEU A 42 -33.95 42.26 23.83
N PHE A 43 -34.52 42.22 25.01
CA PHE A 43 -35.38 41.19 25.58
C PHE A 43 -36.59 40.91 24.68
N CYS A 44 -36.82 39.64 24.34
CA CYS A 44 -38.17 39.12 24.09
C CYS A 44 -38.25 37.73 24.71
N ILE A 45 -39.05 37.67 25.74
CA ILE A 45 -39.54 36.46 26.39
C ILE A 45 -40.44 35.73 25.39
N SER A 46 -40.06 34.56 24.98
CA SER A 46 -40.95 33.59 24.36
C SER A 46 -40.61 32.20 24.88
N SER A 47 -41.65 31.61 25.38
CA SER A 47 -41.86 30.29 25.99
C SER A 47 -40.85 29.22 25.63
N GLN A 48 -40.17 28.71 26.64
CA GLN A 48 -39.40 27.48 26.63
C GLN A 48 -40.34 26.28 26.45
N ALA A 49 -40.33 25.70 25.27
CA ALA A 49 -40.48 24.25 25.17
C ALA A 49 -39.12 23.66 25.47
N GLN A 50 -38.89 23.27 26.70
CA GLN A 50 -37.74 22.45 27.09
C GLN A 50 -37.87 21.08 26.41
N GLN A 51 -37.27 20.94 25.24
CA GLN A 51 -36.84 19.64 24.76
C GLN A 51 -35.69 19.22 25.70
N GLU A 52 -36.00 18.30 26.61
CA GLU A 52 -34.99 17.57 27.37
C GLU A 52 -34.00 16.94 26.39
N GLN A 53 -32.89 17.63 26.13
CA GLN A 53 -31.70 16.99 25.61
C GLN A 53 -31.25 16.03 26.71
N GLN A 54 -31.67 14.76 26.60
CA GLN A 54 -31.06 13.67 27.33
C GLN A 54 -29.58 13.70 26.97
N THR A 55 -28.77 14.27 27.84
CA THR A 55 -27.31 14.18 27.77
C THR A 55 -26.96 12.71 27.90
N ALA A 56 -26.64 12.08 26.76
CA ALA A 56 -26.25 10.69 26.74
C ALA A 56 -24.95 10.54 27.55
N VAL A 57 -25.08 9.90 28.69
CA VAL A 57 -23.93 9.55 29.53
C VAL A 57 -23.13 8.47 28.83
N ALA A 58 -21.84 8.69 28.65
CA ALA A 58 -20.94 7.68 28.09
C ALA A 58 -21.05 6.38 28.90
N PRO A 59 -21.16 5.22 28.24
CA PRO A 59 -21.29 3.95 28.93
C PRO A 59 -20.06 3.67 29.79
N LYS A 60 -20.22 3.19 31.01
CA LYS A 60 -19.12 2.86 31.94
C LYS A 60 -18.12 1.85 31.36
N THR A 61 -18.59 0.98 30.46
CA THR A 61 -17.74 0.01 29.72
C THR A 61 -18.20 -0.04 28.27
N LEU A 62 -17.24 0.05 27.35
CA LEU A 62 -17.53 -0.06 25.92
C LEU A 62 -17.78 -1.53 25.53
N PRO A 63 -18.79 -1.82 24.70
CA PRO A 63 -19.01 -3.17 24.18
C PRO A 63 -17.85 -3.57 23.25
N SER A 64 -17.68 -4.89 23.00
CA SER A 64 -16.70 -5.34 22.03
C SER A 64 -17.09 -4.93 20.59
N ALA A 65 -16.11 -4.72 19.72
CA ALA A 65 -16.36 -4.41 18.31
C ALA A 65 -17.25 -5.47 17.64
N GLN A 66 -17.04 -6.75 17.96
CA GLN A 66 -17.88 -7.84 17.45
C GLN A 66 -19.36 -7.68 17.82
N LYS A 67 -19.65 -7.28 19.09
CA LYS A 67 -21.03 -7.08 19.55
C LYS A 67 -21.71 -5.91 18.82
N ILE A 68 -20.96 -4.85 18.53
CA ILE A 68 -21.48 -3.69 17.77
C ILE A 68 -21.79 -4.11 16.33
N VAL A 69 -20.84 -4.78 15.66
CA VAL A 69 -21.03 -5.29 14.29
C VAL A 69 -22.20 -6.28 14.22
N ASP A 70 -22.30 -7.19 15.20
CA ASP A 70 -23.44 -8.13 15.25
C ASP A 70 -24.80 -7.42 15.41
N SER A 71 -24.82 -6.33 16.18
CA SER A 71 -26.03 -5.50 16.32
C SER A 71 -26.40 -4.78 15.01
N TYR A 72 -25.41 -4.24 14.32
CA TYR A 72 -25.57 -3.65 12.99
C TYR A 72 -26.10 -4.68 11.98
N LEU A 73 -25.45 -5.83 11.88
CA LEU A 73 -25.88 -6.91 10.97
C LEU A 73 -27.33 -7.34 11.25
N LYS A 74 -27.73 -7.39 12.55
CA LYS A 74 -29.11 -7.68 12.92
C LYS A 74 -30.05 -6.57 12.44
N ALA A 75 -29.66 -5.30 12.60
CA ALA A 75 -30.48 -4.15 12.23
C ALA A 75 -30.73 -4.08 10.71
N ILE A 76 -29.71 -4.39 9.89
CA ILE A 76 -29.85 -4.33 8.42
C ILE A 76 -30.50 -5.56 7.79
N GLY A 77 -30.94 -6.57 8.54
CA GLY A 77 -31.67 -7.73 8.00
C GLY A 77 -31.23 -9.09 8.51
N GLY A 78 -30.10 -9.15 9.22
CA GLY A 78 -29.58 -10.34 9.88
C GLY A 78 -28.58 -11.15 9.05
N LYS A 79 -27.64 -11.78 9.75
CA LYS A 79 -26.50 -12.52 9.16
C LYS A 79 -26.90 -13.54 8.10
N LYS A 80 -28.00 -14.25 8.30
CA LYS A 80 -28.44 -15.29 7.35
C LYS A 80 -28.80 -14.71 5.99
N ARG A 81 -29.50 -13.58 5.96
CA ARG A 81 -29.90 -12.91 4.72
C ARG A 81 -28.69 -12.28 4.02
N ILE A 82 -27.88 -11.56 4.78
CA ILE A 82 -26.66 -10.94 4.25
C ILE A 82 -25.71 -11.99 3.66
N ALA A 83 -25.59 -13.16 4.28
CA ALA A 83 -24.74 -14.26 3.79
C ALA A 83 -25.20 -14.82 2.43
N THR A 84 -26.43 -14.55 2.00
CA THR A 84 -26.89 -14.97 0.66
C THR A 84 -26.47 -14.01 -0.45
N ILE A 85 -26.02 -12.80 -0.11
CA ILE A 85 -25.56 -11.79 -1.06
C ILE A 85 -24.09 -12.11 -1.42
N ARG A 86 -23.87 -12.52 -2.65
CA ARG A 86 -22.55 -12.82 -3.19
C ARG A 86 -21.98 -11.68 -4.01
N ASP A 87 -22.83 -10.98 -4.71
CA ASP A 87 -22.53 -9.77 -5.45
C ASP A 87 -23.73 -8.82 -5.40
N ALA A 88 -23.43 -7.52 -5.56
CA ALA A 88 -24.42 -6.47 -5.63
C ALA A 88 -23.99 -5.38 -6.62
N THR A 89 -25.00 -4.74 -7.23
CA THR A 89 -24.82 -3.54 -8.06
C THR A 89 -25.75 -2.46 -7.53
N TYR A 90 -25.21 -1.27 -7.30
CA TYR A 90 -25.89 -0.08 -6.85
C TYR A 90 -25.76 1.00 -7.92
N GLU A 91 -26.86 1.60 -8.32
CA GLU A 91 -26.93 2.70 -9.26
C GLU A 91 -27.32 3.98 -8.51
N TRP A 92 -26.54 5.04 -8.70
CA TRP A 92 -26.64 6.28 -7.93
C TRP A 92 -26.80 7.49 -8.85
N GLN A 93 -27.55 8.47 -8.40
CA GLN A 93 -27.50 9.83 -8.89
C GLN A 93 -26.53 10.64 -8.02
N ILE A 94 -25.60 11.39 -8.64
CA ILE A 94 -24.64 12.24 -7.93
C ILE A 94 -25.15 13.68 -7.96
N LEU A 95 -25.20 14.31 -6.79
CA LEU A 95 -25.52 15.71 -6.63
C LEU A 95 -24.36 16.48 -6.01
N LEU A 96 -24.21 17.73 -6.41
CA LEU A 96 -23.39 18.74 -5.73
C LEU A 96 -24.28 19.96 -5.46
N LYS A 97 -24.48 20.32 -4.18
CA LYS A 97 -25.37 21.42 -3.79
C LYS A 97 -26.74 21.32 -4.49
N ASP A 98 -27.38 20.15 -4.42
CA ASP A 98 -28.70 19.82 -4.99
C ASP A 98 -28.80 19.89 -6.53
N ARG A 99 -27.70 20.08 -7.24
CA ARG A 99 -27.66 19.98 -8.70
C ARG A 99 -27.11 18.63 -9.13
N THR A 100 -27.78 17.98 -10.07
CA THR A 100 -27.29 16.73 -10.66
C THR A 100 -25.94 16.99 -11.34
N LEU A 101 -24.91 16.28 -10.89
CA LEU A 101 -23.55 16.34 -11.42
C LEU A 101 -23.26 15.16 -12.36
N GLY A 102 -23.87 14.01 -12.09
CA GLY A 102 -23.64 12.79 -12.85
C GLY A 102 -24.36 11.59 -12.25
N ILE A 103 -23.92 10.42 -12.66
CA ILE A 103 -24.39 9.14 -12.12
C ILE A 103 -23.19 8.29 -11.67
N ALA A 104 -23.46 7.34 -10.76
CA ALA A 104 -22.44 6.37 -10.40
C ALA A 104 -23.02 4.95 -10.40
N LYS A 105 -22.12 4.00 -10.61
CA LYS A 105 -22.39 2.57 -10.49
C LYS A 105 -21.36 1.96 -9.55
N THR A 106 -21.81 1.36 -8.46
CA THR A 106 -20.95 0.61 -7.54
C THR A 106 -21.28 -0.86 -7.65
N GLN A 107 -20.26 -1.68 -7.85
CA GLN A 107 -20.36 -3.13 -7.87
C GLN A 107 -19.53 -3.71 -6.74
N THR A 108 -20.09 -4.68 -6.02
CA THR A 108 -19.40 -5.39 -4.95
C THR A 108 -19.49 -6.89 -5.20
N LYS A 109 -18.45 -7.64 -4.79
CA LYS A 109 -18.45 -9.10 -4.82
C LYS A 109 -17.63 -9.65 -3.66
N THR A 110 -18.21 -10.60 -2.94
CA THR A 110 -17.53 -11.29 -1.85
C THR A 110 -16.34 -12.11 -2.38
N PRO A 111 -15.23 -12.23 -1.63
CA PRO A 111 -15.05 -11.72 -0.27
C PRO A 111 -14.60 -10.26 -0.18
N SER A 112 -14.00 -9.66 -1.21
CA SER A 112 -13.30 -8.37 -1.10
C SER A 112 -13.07 -7.67 -2.45
N SER A 113 -14.08 -7.65 -3.31
CA SER A 113 -14.00 -6.93 -4.59
C SER A 113 -15.03 -5.83 -4.64
N VAL A 114 -14.58 -4.62 -4.97
CA VAL A 114 -15.42 -3.43 -5.16
C VAL A 114 -14.95 -2.69 -6.39
N ARG A 115 -15.89 -2.20 -7.19
CA ARG A 115 -15.66 -1.29 -8.31
C ARG A 115 -16.66 -0.16 -8.25
N SER A 116 -16.20 1.05 -8.35
CA SER A 116 -17.02 2.27 -8.48
C SER A 116 -16.70 2.97 -9.78
N GLU A 117 -17.73 3.31 -10.51
CA GLU A 117 -17.65 4.03 -11.77
C GLU A 117 -18.50 5.29 -11.65
N LEU A 118 -17.89 6.46 -11.75
CA LEU A 118 -18.52 7.76 -11.66
C LEU A 118 -18.50 8.38 -13.06
N ILE A 119 -19.66 8.75 -13.58
CA ILE A 119 -19.85 9.29 -14.93
C ILE A 119 -20.34 10.72 -14.80
N PHE A 120 -19.55 11.65 -15.33
CA PHE A 120 -19.81 13.08 -15.36
C PHE A 120 -19.94 13.56 -16.82
N GLY A 121 -20.41 14.77 -17.01
CA GLY A 121 -20.52 15.36 -18.35
C GLY A 121 -19.19 15.49 -19.12
N ASN A 122 -18.07 15.52 -18.43
CA ASN A 122 -16.71 15.65 -18.98
C ASN A 122 -15.88 14.36 -18.98
N GLY A 123 -16.49 13.21 -18.64
CA GLY A 123 -15.80 11.92 -18.65
C GLY A 123 -16.19 11.03 -17.46
N GLN A 124 -15.41 9.98 -17.29
CA GLN A 124 -15.65 9.02 -16.20
C GLN A 124 -14.40 8.79 -15.35
N VAL A 125 -14.63 8.45 -14.09
CA VAL A 125 -13.60 8.00 -13.15
C VAL A 125 -14.00 6.60 -12.68
N VAL A 126 -13.07 5.65 -12.77
CA VAL A 126 -13.29 4.30 -12.29
C VAL A 126 -12.26 4.00 -11.21
N SER A 127 -12.70 3.39 -10.12
CA SER A 127 -11.81 2.84 -9.10
C SER A 127 -12.25 1.42 -8.76
N ALA A 128 -11.29 0.55 -8.54
CA ALA A 128 -11.60 -0.79 -8.10
C ALA A 128 -10.51 -1.37 -7.20
N ALA A 129 -10.90 -2.29 -6.34
CA ALA A 129 -10.01 -3.12 -5.56
C ALA A 129 -10.52 -4.56 -5.59
N ASN A 130 -9.59 -5.50 -5.70
CA ASN A 130 -9.82 -6.92 -5.66
C ASN A 130 -8.70 -7.61 -4.84
N PRO A 131 -8.72 -8.94 -4.64
CA PRO A 131 -7.66 -9.61 -3.88
C PRO A 131 -6.23 -9.41 -4.41
N ARG A 132 -6.04 -9.08 -5.70
CA ARG A 132 -4.72 -8.89 -6.32
C ARG A 132 -4.23 -7.46 -6.23
N SER A 133 -5.05 -6.53 -6.69
CA SER A 133 -4.67 -5.12 -6.88
C SER A 133 -5.77 -4.14 -6.48
N ALA A 134 -5.39 -2.89 -6.34
CA ALA A 134 -6.29 -1.75 -6.31
C ALA A 134 -5.83 -0.76 -7.39
N TRP A 135 -6.77 -0.18 -8.14
CA TRP A 135 -6.44 0.65 -9.29
C TRP A 135 -7.50 1.73 -9.52
N THR A 136 -7.09 2.77 -10.23
CA THR A 136 -7.97 3.85 -10.68
C THR A 136 -7.76 4.12 -12.17
N HIS A 137 -8.78 4.70 -12.77
CA HIS A 137 -8.76 5.20 -14.14
C HIS A 137 -9.39 6.58 -14.08
N GLY A 138 -8.57 7.62 -14.16
CA GLY A 138 -9.00 9.01 -14.03
C GLY A 138 -9.60 9.57 -15.31
N LEU A 139 -9.94 10.87 -15.27
CA LEU A 139 -10.44 11.62 -16.44
C LEU A 139 -9.43 11.71 -17.59
N ASP A 140 -8.16 11.46 -17.31
CA ASP A 140 -7.08 11.40 -18.31
C ASP A 140 -7.10 10.11 -19.14
N GLY A 141 -7.99 9.19 -18.83
CA GLY A 141 -8.14 7.91 -19.53
C GLY A 141 -7.01 6.91 -19.29
N LYS A 142 -6.14 7.14 -18.30
CA LYS A 142 -5.00 6.28 -18.02
C LYS A 142 -5.24 5.43 -16.77
N PRO A 143 -5.02 4.11 -16.84
CA PRO A 143 -5.04 3.28 -15.65
C PRO A 143 -3.84 3.59 -14.76
N HIS A 144 -4.07 3.58 -13.47
CA HIS A 144 -3.05 3.71 -12.44
C HIS A 144 -3.27 2.68 -11.34
N THR A 145 -2.29 1.83 -11.13
CA THR A 145 -2.31 0.85 -10.04
C THR A 145 -1.85 1.52 -8.74
N LEU A 146 -2.74 1.50 -7.74
CA LEU A 146 -2.46 2.06 -6.43
C LEU A 146 -1.39 1.24 -5.70
N THR A 147 -0.57 1.92 -4.91
CA THR A 147 0.48 1.30 -4.10
C THR A 147 0.39 1.74 -2.64
N ASP A 148 1.15 1.11 -1.78
CA ASP A 148 1.37 1.51 -0.39
C ASP A 148 0.07 1.77 0.41
N ALA A 149 -0.04 2.94 1.03
CA ALA A 149 -1.16 3.30 1.89
C ALA A 149 -2.50 3.38 1.13
N GLU A 150 -2.47 3.90 -0.10
CA GLU A 150 -3.68 4.03 -0.94
C GLU A 150 -4.24 2.67 -1.33
N ALA A 151 -3.38 1.77 -1.80
CA ALA A 151 -3.77 0.40 -2.12
C ALA A 151 -4.27 -0.36 -0.89
N ALA A 152 -3.61 -0.18 0.26
CA ALA A 152 -4.00 -0.81 1.51
C ALA A 152 -5.37 -0.31 1.99
N ALA A 153 -5.64 1.00 1.89
CA ALA A 153 -6.93 1.59 2.24
C ALA A 153 -8.05 1.11 1.30
N ALA A 154 -7.81 1.09 -0.01
CA ALA A 154 -8.79 0.59 -0.99
C ALA A 154 -9.14 -0.89 -0.77
N ARG A 155 -8.15 -1.73 -0.45
CA ARG A 155 -8.38 -3.15 -0.12
C ARG A 155 -9.11 -3.35 1.21
N LEU A 156 -8.81 -2.52 2.22
CA LEU A 156 -9.54 -2.54 3.49
C LEU A 156 -11.01 -2.20 3.25
N GLN A 157 -11.28 -1.13 2.52
CA GLN A 157 -12.63 -0.72 2.15
C GLN A 157 -13.36 -1.85 1.42
N ALA A 158 -12.74 -2.44 0.40
CA ALA A 158 -13.34 -3.54 -0.36
C ALA A 158 -13.65 -4.78 0.51
N ALA A 159 -12.79 -5.10 1.47
CA ALA A 159 -13.02 -6.21 2.40
C ALA A 159 -14.17 -5.94 3.37
N LEU A 160 -14.43 -4.69 3.72
CA LEU A 160 -15.52 -4.29 4.59
C LEU A 160 -16.86 -4.20 3.84
N ASP A 161 -16.84 -3.62 2.64
CA ASP A 161 -18.04 -3.34 1.85
C ASP A 161 -18.61 -4.59 1.18
N ALA A 162 -17.76 -5.41 0.55
CA ALA A 162 -18.19 -6.54 -0.25
C ALA A 162 -19.02 -7.59 0.51
N GLY A 163 -18.81 -7.70 1.81
CA GLY A 163 -19.51 -8.64 2.69
C GLY A 163 -20.38 -7.96 3.75
N HIS A 164 -20.67 -6.67 3.65
CA HIS A 164 -21.43 -5.90 4.66
C HIS A 164 -20.93 -6.15 6.09
N LEU A 165 -19.63 -6.20 6.29
CA LEU A 165 -18.97 -6.51 7.56
C LEU A 165 -19.22 -7.95 8.10
N LEU A 166 -19.81 -8.85 7.33
CA LEU A 166 -20.21 -10.17 7.83
C LEU A 166 -19.03 -11.03 8.27
N ASP A 167 -17.97 -11.08 7.46
CA ASP A 167 -16.84 -12.01 7.61
C ASP A 167 -15.49 -11.29 7.77
N ILE A 168 -15.46 -10.19 8.51
CA ILE A 168 -14.27 -9.36 8.69
C ILE A 168 -13.04 -10.15 9.18
N LYS A 169 -13.24 -11.17 10.03
CA LYS A 169 -12.15 -12.02 10.50
C LYS A 169 -11.56 -12.90 9.41
N LYS A 170 -12.37 -13.40 8.48
CA LYS A 170 -11.90 -14.19 7.34
C LYS A 170 -11.08 -13.34 6.37
N SER A 171 -11.39 -12.06 6.28
CA SER A 171 -10.65 -11.07 5.48
C SER A 171 -9.40 -10.52 6.17
N ASN A 172 -8.98 -11.10 7.32
CA ASN A 172 -7.85 -10.64 8.14
C ASN A 172 -7.93 -9.18 8.59
N VAL A 173 -9.13 -8.64 8.66
CA VAL A 173 -9.39 -7.32 9.22
C VAL A 173 -9.45 -7.41 10.74
N LEU A 174 -8.68 -6.57 11.40
CA LEU A 174 -8.69 -6.37 12.83
C LEU A 174 -9.76 -5.34 13.19
N SER A 175 -10.38 -5.47 14.36
CA SER A 175 -11.40 -4.53 14.81
C SER A 175 -11.29 -4.24 16.29
N ARG A 176 -11.44 -2.96 16.68
CA ARG A 176 -11.47 -2.52 18.08
C ARG A 176 -12.43 -1.34 18.25
N VAL A 177 -13.02 -1.21 19.43
CA VAL A 177 -13.76 0.00 19.80
C VAL A 177 -12.74 1.01 20.31
N VAL A 178 -12.71 2.19 19.73
CA VAL A 178 -11.74 3.24 20.08
C VAL A 178 -12.36 4.30 20.98
N SER A 179 -13.64 4.62 20.80
CA SER A 179 -14.32 5.62 21.62
C SER A 179 -15.86 5.52 21.51
N PHE A 180 -16.51 6.39 22.28
CA PHE A 180 -17.92 6.72 22.16
C PHE A 180 -18.05 8.22 21.92
N GLN A 181 -18.75 8.59 20.84
CA GLN A 181 -19.06 9.99 20.54
C GLN A 181 -20.40 10.37 21.18
N THR A 182 -20.36 11.26 22.18
CA THR A 182 -21.55 11.69 22.92
C THR A 182 -22.50 12.50 22.03
N ALA A 183 -21.98 13.43 21.24
CA ALA A 183 -22.79 14.30 20.37
C ALA A 183 -23.64 13.52 19.34
N GLY A 184 -23.08 12.46 18.76
CA GLY A 184 -23.76 11.60 17.77
C GLY A 184 -24.34 10.32 18.36
N GLN A 185 -24.21 10.07 19.67
CA GLN A 185 -24.58 8.81 20.32
C GLN A 185 -24.12 7.58 19.52
N ALA A 186 -22.83 7.55 19.16
CA ALA A 186 -22.27 6.52 18.31
C ALA A 186 -21.03 5.85 18.93
N TYR A 187 -20.93 4.55 18.74
CA TYR A 187 -19.68 3.81 18.99
C TYR A 187 -18.76 3.97 17.78
N VAL A 188 -17.51 4.28 18.05
CA VAL A 188 -16.45 4.34 17.03
C VAL A 188 -15.70 3.02 17.03
N VAL A 189 -15.82 2.27 15.94
CA VAL A 189 -15.10 1.02 15.70
C VAL A 189 -14.03 1.26 14.65
N GLU A 190 -12.78 1.06 15.02
CA GLU A 190 -11.67 1.08 14.08
C GLU A 190 -11.49 -0.31 13.48
N PHE A 191 -11.50 -0.37 12.15
CA PHE A 191 -11.08 -1.52 11.36
C PHE A 191 -9.71 -1.26 10.78
N SER A 192 -8.84 -2.26 10.80
CA SER A 192 -7.47 -2.10 10.28
C SER A 192 -6.93 -3.36 9.65
N LEU A 193 -5.98 -3.17 8.72
CA LEU A 193 -5.09 -4.22 8.24
C LEU A 193 -3.76 -4.15 9.00
N ARG A 194 -3.07 -5.29 9.08
CA ARG A 194 -1.72 -5.33 9.67
C ARG A 194 -0.69 -4.49 8.90
N SER A 195 -0.97 -4.17 7.65
CA SER A 195 -0.19 -3.23 6.84
C SER A 195 -0.30 -1.76 7.27
N GLY A 196 -1.19 -1.45 8.24
CA GLY A 196 -1.32 -0.11 8.79
C GLY A 196 -2.54 0.68 8.30
N ALA A 197 -3.24 0.23 7.23
CA ALA A 197 -4.48 0.89 6.79
C ALA A 197 -5.56 0.82 7.88
N ARG A 198 -6.27 1.93 8.09
CA ARG A 198 -7.29 2.07 9.14
C ARG A 198 -8.46 2.88 8.64
N LEU A 199 -9.66 2.45 9.05
CA LEU A 199 -10.92 3.18 8.83
C LEU A 199 -11.71 3.17 10.12
N ARG A 200 -12.40 4.26 10.46
CA ARG A 200 -13.30 4.36 11.60
C ARG A 200 -14.73 4.36 11.13
N TYR A 201 -15.50 3.45 11.69
CA TYR A 201 -16.92 3.26 11.43
C TYR A 201 -17.70 3.67 12.66
N LEU A 202 -18.67 4.55 12.50
CA LEU A 202 -19.51 5.07 13.56
C LEU A 202 -20.89 4.40 13.52
N PHE A 203 -21.23 3.70 14.58
CA PHE A 203 -22.51 2.98 14.69
C PHE A 203 -23.41 3.65 15.72
N SER A 204 -24.61 4.04 15.31
CA SER A 204 -25.61 4.63 16.21
C SER A 204 -25.95 3.68 17.36
N THR A 205 -25.98 4.20 18.57
CA THR A 205 -26.44 3.44 19.75
C THR A 205 -27.94 3.24 19.78
N THR A 206 -28.71 4.05 19.07
CA THR A 206 -30.17 3.99 18.99
C THR A 206 -30.63 3.05 17.89
N THR A 207 -30.28 3.35 16.64
CA THR A 207 -30.73 2.58 15.47
C THR A 207 -29.87 1.33 15.20
N LYS A 208 -28.67 1.26 15.75
CA LYS A 208 -27.61 0.27 15.48
C LYS A 208 -27.09 0.32 14.05
N LEU A 209 -27.49 1.28 13.24
CA LEU A 209 -27.05 1.47 11.85
C LEU A 209 -25.70 2.16 11.80
N LEU A 210 -24.97 1.95 10.70
CA LEU A 210 -23.77 2.70 10.36
C LEU A 210 -24.19 4.13 9.99
N VAL A 211 -23.60 5.13 10.64
CA VAL A 211 -23.92 6.55 10.39
C VAL A 211 -22.80 7.28 9.65
N SER A 212 -21.54 6.86 9.86
CA SER A 212 -20.45 7.42 9.08
C SER A 212 -19.21 6.52 9.03
N ILE A 213 -18.38 6.77 8.04
CA ILE A 213 -17.02 6.24 7.91
C ILE A 213 -16.07 7.43 7.85
N GLU A 214 -15.01 7.38 8.66
CA GLU A 214 -13.94 8.38 8.68
C GLU A 214 -12.65 7.74 8.16
N ASP A 215 -12.04 8.36 7.15
CA ASP A 215 -10.73 7.99 6.60
C ASP A 215 -9.75 9.15 6.84
N ASP A 216 -8.96 9.04 7.90
CA ASP A 216 -7.98 10.08 8.27
C ASP A 216 -6.87 10.24 7.21
N ALA A 217 -6.51 9.17 6.51
CA ALA A 217 -5.45 9.20 5.51
C ALA A 217 -5.88 10.01 4.27
N ARG A 218 -7.14 9.88 3.87
CA ARG A 218 -7.75 10.64 2.76
C ARG A 218 -8.42 11.93 3.20
N LYS A 219 -8.51 12.18 4.51
CA LYS A 219 -9.26 13.30 5.10
C LYS A 219 -10.71 13.34 4.60
N SER A 220 -11.35 12.18 4.49
CA SER A 220 -12.70 12.05 3.99
C SER A 220 -13.65 11.53 5.06
N ILE A 221 -14.89 12.00 5.01
CA ILE A 221 -16.00 11.55 5.85
C ILE A 221 -17.14 11.16 4.93
N THR A 222 -17.58 9.90 5.04
CA THR A 222 -18.77 9.40 4.34
C THR A 222 -19.89 9.24 5.35
N ARG A 223 -21.06 9.86 5.14
CA ARG A 223 -22.24 9.77 5.99
C ARG A 223 -23.33 8.98 5.31
N PHE A 224 -24.03 8.14 6.06
CA PHE A 224 -25.08 7.24 5.59
C PHE A 224 -26.41 7.63 6.22
N GLU A 225 -27.40 7.89 5.39
CA GLU A 225 -28.72 8.38 5.79
C GLU A 225 -29.81 7.66 5.00
N ASP A 226 -31.07 7.85 5.44
CA ASP A 226 -32.27 7.39 4.73
C ASP A 226 -32.23 5.89 4.42
N TYR A 227 -32.04 5.08 5.46
CA TYR A 227 -32.07 3.62 5.33
C TYR A 227 -33.45 3.10 4.97
N ARG A 228 -33.58 2.41 3.85
CA ARG A 228 -34.82 1.79 3.37
C ARG A 228 -34.63 0.32 3.05
N ALA A 229 -35.71 -0.41 2.94
CA ALA A 229 -35.66 -1.82 2.55
C ALA A 229 -35.38 -1.97 1.05
N GLU A 230 -34.29 -2.68 0.75
CA GLU A 230 -33.96 -3.16 -0.57
C GLU A 230 -34.00 -4.70 -0.54
N GLY A 231 -35.07 -5.25 -1.09
CA GLY A 231 -35.36 -6.68 -0.92
C GLY A 231 -35.51 -7.05 0.56
N ASN A 232 -34.59 -7.83 1.08
CA ASN A 232 -34.64 -8.38 2.43
C ASN A 232 -33.65 -7.71 3.42
N ILE A 233 -32.95 -6.66 3.00
CA ILE A 233 -31.99 -5.92 3.84
C ILE A 233 -32.27 -4.42 3.80
N LEU A 234 -31.71 -3.68 4.77
CA LEU A 234 -31.73 -2.23 4.77
C LEU A 234 -30.46 -1.69 4.11
N GLU A 235 -30.64 -0.77 3.16
CA GLU A 235 -29.56 -0.04 2.50
C GLU A 235 -29.72 1.47 2.67
N PRO A 236 -28.64 2.24 2.77
CA PRO A 236 -28.70 3.69 2.79
C PRO A 236 -29.08 4.23 1.41
N HIS A 237 -30.14 5.02 1.32
CA HIS A 237 -30.57 5.67 0.08
C HIS A 237 -29.92 7.03 -0.15
N ARG A 238 -29.28 7.58 0.89
CA ARG A 238 -28.49 8.81 0.80
C ARG A 238 -27.13 8.57 1.41
N VAL A 239 -26.10 8.85 0.62
CA VAL A 239 -24.69 8.78 1.05
C VAL A 239 -24.04 10.13 0.72
N ASN A 240 -23.53 10.81 1.75
CA ASN A 240 -22.88 12.10 1.61
C ASN A 240 -21.37 11.92 1.82
N ILE A 241 -20.55 12.36 0.87
CA ILE A 241 -19.09 12.22 0.90
C ILE A 241 -18.45 13.62 0.93
N ASP A 242 -17.74 13.91 2.01
CA ASP A 242 -16.94 15.10 2.18
C ASP A 242 -15.44 14.73 2.10
N ASN A 243 -14.75 15.25 1.10
CA ASN A 243 -13.32 15.04 0.88
C ASN A 243 -12.47 16.28 1.27
N GLY A 244 -13.05 17.22 2.02
CA GLY A 244 -12.37 18.42 2.52
C GLY A 244 -12.00 19.47 1.45
N GLY A 245 -12.50 19.35 0.20
CA GLY A 245 -12.07 20.22 -0.90
C GLY A 245 -13.23 20.92 -1.63
N THR A 246 -13.85 20.25 -2.57
CA THR A 246 -14.81 20.84 -3.53
C THR A 246 -16.24 20.97 -3.02
N GLY A 247 -16.49 20.58 -1.79
CA GLY A 247 -17.80 20.48 -1.17
C GLY A 247 -18.30 19.02 -1.07
N GLU A 248 -19.38 18.84 -0.33
CA GLU A 248 -19.98 17.53 -0.09
C GLU A 248 -20.71 17.03 -1.35
N LEU A 249 -20.37 15.82 -1.79
CA LEU A 249 -21.10 15.11 -2.84
C LEU A 249 -22.19 14.24 -2.21
N THR A 250 -23.41 14.31 -2.74
CA THR A 250 -24.53 13.47 -2.32
C THR A 250 -24.80 12.40 -3.38
N PHE A 251 -24.85 11.16 -2.95
CA PHE A 251 -25.22 10.01 -3.77
C PHE A 251 -26.63 9.56 -3.34
N LEU A 252 -27.57 9.56 -4.27
CA LEU A 252 -28.93 9.08 -4.05
C LEU A 252 -29.11 7.73 -4.73
N LEU A 253 -29.39 6.69 -3.96
CA LEU A 253 -29.62 5.34 -4.49
C LEU A 253 -30.89 5.33 -5.36
N GLN A 254 -30.73 4.89 -6.59
CA GLN A 254 -31.81 4.73 -7.56
C GLN A 254 -32.25 3.27 -7.65
N ARG A 255 -31.29 2.36 -7.54
CA ARG A 255 -31.52 0.92 -7.71
C ARG A 255 -30.44 0.10 -7.03
N ALA A 256 -30.84 -0.98 -6.39
CA ALA A 256 -29.96 -2.04 -5.93
C ALA A 256 -30.37 -3.38 -6.54
N THR A 257 -29.40 -4.17 -7.00
CA THR A 257 -29.61 -5.52 -7.51
C THR A 257 -28.59 -6.46 -6.91
N TYR A 258 -29.01 -7.69 -6.61
CA TYR A 258 -28.18 -8.67 -5.90
C TYR A 258 -28.07 -9.97 -6.67
N ASN A 259 -26.93 -10.66 -6.54
CA ASN A 259 -26.69 -12.02 -7.06
C ASN A 259 -26.91 -12.13 -8.58
N THR A 260 -26.40 -11.16 -9.32
CA THR A 260 -26.49 -11.12 -10.78
C THR A 260 -25.37 -11.94 -11.45
N GLY A 261 -24.44 -12.50 -10.68
CA GLY A 261 -23.34 -13.31 -11.20
C GLY A 261 -22.23 -12.46 -11.81
N ILE A 262 -21.87 -11.34 -11.15
CA ILE A 262 -20.78 -10.47 -11.62
C ILE A 262 -19.49 -11.29 -11.76
N ALA A 263 -18.88 -11.25 -12.95
CA ALA A 263 -17.62 -11.95 -13.21
C ALA A 263 -16.47 -11.30 -12.41
N ASP A 264 -15.48 -12.09 -11.97
CA ASP A 264 -14.31 -11.59 -11.26
C ASP A 264 -13.52 -10.60 -12.10
N SER A 265 -13.51 -10.77 -13.42
CA SER A 265 -12.85 -9.89 -14.38
C SER A 265 -13.44 -8.47 -14.44
N ALA A 266 -14.65 -8.24 -13.93
CA ALA A 266 -15.24 -6.90 -13.83
C ALA A 266 -14.43 -5.98 -12.90
N PHE A 267 -13.67 -6.56 -11.97
CA PHE A 267 -12.86 -5.84 -10.99
C PHE A 267 -11.38 -5.75 -11.41
N ASP A 268 -11.02 -6.31 -12.54
CA ASP A 268 -9.65 -6.30 -13.05
C ASP A 268 -9.31 -4.94 -13.68
N PRO A 269 -8.05 -4.50 -13.59
CA PRO A 269 -7.59 -3.33 -14.32
C PRO A 269 -7.79 -3.50 -15.84
N PRO A 270 -7.99 -2.41 -16.60
CA PRO A 270 -8.07 -2.48 -18.05
C PRO A 270 -6.74 -2.98 -18.63
N ARG A 271 -6.83 -3.84 -19.65
CA ARG A 271 -5.66 -4.34 -20.40
C ARG A 271 -5.16 -3.29 -21.38
N ALA A 272 -3.86 -3.33 -21.70
CA ALA A 272 -3.35 -2.60 -22.85
C ALA A 272 -4.06 -3.07 -24.14
N ALA A 273 -4.26 -2.14 -25.07
CA ALA A 273 -4.83 -2.45 -26.39
C ALA A 273 -3.89 -3.36 -27.21
N GLU A 274 -2.58 -3.20 -27.04
CA GLU A 274 -1.56 -4.05 -27.66
C GLU A 274 -1.31 -5.33 -26.83
N ALA A 275 -0.99 -6.41 -27.50
CA ALA A 275 -0.61 -7.65 -26.84
C ALA A 275 0.79 -7.50 -26.21
N LEU A 276 0.87 -7.64 -24.89
CA LEU A 276 2.13 -7.66 -24.14
C LEU A 276 2.51 -9.10 -23.82
N ASP A 277 3.65 -9.58 -24.32
CA ASP A 277 4.17 -10.91 -23.97
C ASP A 277 4.89 -10.85 -22.61
N VAL A 278 4.10 -10.98 -21.55
CA VAL A 278 4.59 -10.98 -20.16
C VAL A 278 5.55 -12.14 -19.93
N ALA A 279 5.33 -13.30 -20.55
CA ALA A 279 6.18 -14.46 -20.34
C ALA A 279 7.58 -14.27 -20.96
N ALA A 280 7.67 -13.67 -22.14
CA ALA A 280 8.95 -13.29 -22.72
C ALA A 280 9.67 -12.26 -21.87
N LEU A 281 8.97 -11.21 -21.44
CA LEU A 281 9.52 -10.17 -20.57
C LEU A 281 10.07 -10.73 -19.25
N LEU A 282 9.37 -11.65 -18.61
CA LEU A 282 9.82 -12.27 -17.36
C LEU A 282 11.06 -13.17 -17.56
N ARG A 283 11.20 -13.84 -18.72
CA ARG A 283 12.41 -14.61 -19.03
C ARG A 283 13.63 -13.69 -19.19
N GLU A 284 13.47 -12.53 -19.84
CA GLU A 284 14.52 -11.53 -19.97
C GLU A 284 14.92 -10.96 -18.59
N VAL A 285 13.95 -10.65 -17.73
CA VAL A 285 14.18 -10.23 -16.35
C VAL A 285 15.00 -11.28 -15.57
N SER A 286 14.64 -12.56 -15.70
CA SER A 286 15.36 -13.64 -15.02
C SER A 286 16.82 -13.75 -15.43
N GLN A 287 17.13 -13.53 -16.72
CA GLN A 287 18.52 -13.55 -17.21
C GLN A 287 19.37 -12.42 -16.64
N ASN A 288 18.74 -11.27 -16.35
CA ASN A 288 19.44 -10.12 -15.80
C ASN A 288 19.66 -10.21 -14.28
N GLN A 289 18.91 -11.06 -13.58
CA GLN A 289 18.90 -11.09 -12.11
C GLN A 289 20.22 -11.60 -11.50
N ASP A 290 20.90 -12.53 -12.16
CA ASP A 290 22.20 -13.05 -11.70
C ASP A 290 23.29 -11.96 -11.72
N GLN A 291 23.20 -10.98 -12.60
CA GLN A 291 24.13 -9.84 -12.67
C GLN A 291 23.86 -8.81 -11.57
N LEU A 292 22.61 -8.66 -11.14
CA LEU A 292 22.22 -7.74 -10.07
C LEU A 292 22.79 -8.14 -8.71
N GLU A 293 22.73 -9.43 -8.35
CA GLU A 293 23.31 -9.92 -7.09
C GLU A 293 24.82 -9.65 -7.00
N GLN A 294 25.53 -9.73 -8.12
CA GLN A 294 26.96 -9.44 -8.15
C GLN A 294 27.23 -7.96 -7.94
N ARG A 295 26.48 -7.09 -8.63
CA ARG A 295 26.64 -5.63 -8.53
C ARG A 295 26.22 -5.08 -7.18
N PHE A 296 25.21 -5.64 -6.52
CA PHE A 296 24.81 -5.21 -5.18
C PHE A 296 25.95 -5.31 -4.16
N ASN A 297 26.81 -6.33 -4.30
CA ASN A 297 27.99 -6.54 -3.46
C ASN A 297 29.14 -5.55 -3.74
N GLU A 298 29.00 -4.66 -4.72
CA GLU A 298 29.99 -3.60 -5.03
C GLU A 298 29.64 -2.27 -4.35
N TYR A 299 28.52 -2.20 -3.59
CA TYR A 299 28.06 -0.96 -2.97
C TYR A 299 27.97 -1.07 -1.46
N SER A 300 28.51 -0.06 -0.75
CA SER A 300 28.13 0.21 0.63
C SER A 300 26.87 1.08 0.64
N PHE A 301 26.07 1.00 1.69
CA PHE A 301 24.80 1.71 1.78
C PHE A 301 24.34 1.90 3.22
N LEU A 302 23.38 2.80 3.42
CA LEU A 302 22.64 2.90 4.66
C LEU A 302 21.41 1.98 4.61
N GLN A 303 21.19 1.22 5.69
CA GLN A 303 20.04 0.36 5.88
C GLN A 303 19.28 0.79 7.13
N ARG A 304 17.99 1.10 6.95
CA ARG A 304 17.07 1.38 8.04
C ARG A 304 16.10 0.24 8.20
N GLU A 305 16.07 -0.37 9.37
CA GLU A 305 15.14 -1.43 9.74
C GLU A 305 14.10 -0.92 10.73
N THR A 306 12.84 -1.01 10.36
CA THR A 306 11.71 -0.75 11.25
C THR A 306 10.98 -2.05 11.52
N SER A 307 10.98 -2.50 12.77
CA SER A 307 10.26 -3.72 13.20
C SER A 307 9.12 -3.35 14.14
N ARG A 308 7.92 -3.90 13.89
CA ARG A 308 6.72 -3.66 14.68
C ARG A 308 6.13 -4.97 15.18
N GLU A 309 5.91 -5.07 16.46
CA GLU A 309 5.08 -6.11 17.07
C GLU A 309 3.64 -5.60 17.18
N ILE A 310 2.70 -6.32 16.57
CA ILE A 310 1.29 -5.94 16.52
C ILE A 310 0.49 -6.96 17.35
N ASN A 311 -0.36 -6.48 18.26
CA ASN A 311 -1.23 -7.36 19.03
C ASN A 311 -2.48 -7.79 18.25
N SER A 312 -3.29 -8.69 18.84
CA SER A 312 -4.51 -9.20 18.21
C SER A 312 -5.60 -8.13 17.97
N LYS A 313 -5.44 -6.93 18.55
CA LYS A 313 -6.34 -5.77 18.34
C LYS A 313 -5.83 -4.81 17.26
N GLY A 314 -4.66 -5.08 16.66
CA GLY A 314 -4.04 -4.19 15.67
C GLY A 314 -3.24 -3.03 16.26
N GLU A 315 -2.96 -3.05 17.57
CA GLU A 315 -2.16 -2.02 18.23
C GLU A 315 -0.69 -2.39 18.15
N VAL A 316 0.15 -1.40 17.84
CA VAL A 316 1.60 -1.55 17.88
C VAL A 316 2.03 -1.63 19.35
N LYS A 317 2.47 -2.80 19.79
CA LYS A 317 3.01 -3.03 21.13
C LYS A 317 4.41 -2.49 21.30
N LYS A 318 5.22 -2.67 20.28
CA LYS A 318 6.62 -2.29 20.25
C LYS A 318 7.01 -1.93 18.83
N GLU A 319 7.68 -0.82 18.69
CA GLU A 319 8.37 -0.44 17.47
C GLU A 319 9.87 -0.29 17.78
N THR A 320 10.70 -0.82 16.91
CA THR A 320 12.15 -0.67 17.01
C THR A 320 12.66 -0.24 15.66
N VAL A 321 13.38 0.87 15.64
CA VAL A 321 14.04 1.40 14.45
C VAL A 321 15.54 1.31 14.65
N LYS A 322 16.25 0.68 13.71
CA LYS A 322 17.71 0.59 13.71
C LYS A 322 18.24 1.09 12.38
N GLU A 323 19.31 1.85 12.43
CA GLU A 323 20.02 2.31 11.23
C GLU A 323 21.43 1.76 11.23
N PHE A 324 21.81 1.21 10.09
CA PHE A 324 23.09 0.58 9.89
C PHE A 324 23.79 1.19 8.68
N GLU A 325 25.12 1.28 8.77
CA GLU A 325 25.98 1.37 7.61
C GLU A 325 26.42 -0.05 7.24
N VAL A 326 26.23 -0.43 5.99
CA VAL A 326 26.45 -1.80 5.51
C VAL A 326 27.60 -1.81 4.52
N PHE A 327 28.55 -2.69 4.76
CA PHE A 327 29.76 -2.84 3.96
C PHE A 327 29.78 -4.21 3.31
N PRO A 328 29.79 -4.29 1.98
CA PRO A 328 29.92 -5.56 1.28
C PRO A 328 31.30 -6.16 1.56
N ILE A 329 31.32 -7.46 1.80
CA ILE A 329 32.56 -8.21 1.94
C ILE A 329 32.56 -9.30 0.85
N PRO A 330 33.58 -9.36 0.00
CA PRO A 330 33.66 -10.39 -1.03
C PRO A 330 33.56 -11.80 -0.44
N HIS A 331 32.69 -12.62 -1.04
CA HIS A 331 32.51 -14.05 -0.71
C HIS A 331 31.96 -14.35 0.70
N ARG A 332 31.43 -13.38 1.42
CA ARG A 332 30.76 -13.57 2.72
C ARG A 332 29.60 -12.59 2.96
N GLU A 333 28.95 -12.72 4.11
CA GLU A 333 27.94 -11.77 4.56
C GLU A 333 28.55 -10.38 4.80
N ALA A 334 27.77 -9.33 4.46
CA ALA A 334 28.18 -7.95 4.66
C ALA A 334 28.39 -7.64 6.15
N VAL A 335 29.31 -6.75 6.45
CA VAL A 335 29.49 -6.20 7.80
C VAL A 335 28.52 -5.05 8.00
N MET A 336 27.71 -5.14 9.05
CA MET A 336 26.74 -4.10 9.41
C MET A 336 27.22 -3.36 10.65
N LYS A 337 27.36 -2.03 10.56
CA LYS A 337 27.69 -1.14 11.67
C LYS A 337 26.44 -0.42 12.13
N LEU A 338 26.03 -0.64 13.37
CA LEU A 338 24.88 0.05 13.95
C LEU A 338 25.22 1.54 14.18
N LEU A 339 24.42 2.44 13.61
CA LEU A 339 24.59 3.89 13.74
C LEU A 339 23.64 4.49 14.76
N SER A 340 22.38 4.05 14.74
CA SER A 340 21.34 4.56 15.63
C SER A 340 20.34 3.50 16.03
N GLU A 341 19.69 3.68 17.18
CA GLU A 341 18.59 2.87 17.66
C GLU A 341 17.45 3.77 18.15
N ASN A 342 16.25 3.60 17.59
CA ASN A 342 15.05 4.41 17.87
C ASN A 342 15.28 5.93 17.71
N GLY A 343 16.03 6.31 16.67
CA GLY A 343 16.36 7.70 16.37
C GLY A 343 17.46 8.30 17.25
N VAL A 344 18.06 7.52 18.17
CA VAL A 344 19.15 7.96 19.03
C VAL A 344 20.47 7.42 18.48
N PRO A 345 21.42 8.26 18.03
CA PRO A 345 22.73 7.82 17.59
C PRO A 345 23.50 7.09 18.70
N LEU A 346 24.30 6.11 18.32
CA LEU A 346 25.20 5.47 19.26
C LEU A 346 26.27 6.47 19.70
N SER A 347 26.54 6.52 21.01
CA SER A 347 27.52 7.42 21.59
C SER A 347 28.32 6.77 22.70
N GLY A 348 29.43 7.38 23.06
CA GLY A 348 30.28 6.97 24.18
C GLY A 348 30.75 5.51 24.05
N GLU A 349 30.66 4.76 25.15
CA GLU A 349 31.11 3.37 25.23
C GLU A 349 30.41 2.43 24.23
N ARG A 350 29.10 2.67 23.96
CA ARG A 350 28.36 1.86 22.98
C ARG A 350 28.91 2.02 21.57
N ALA A 351 29.21 3.26 21.17
CA ALA A 351 29.80 3.53 19.87
C ALA A 351 31.21 2.93 19.76
N ALA A 352 32.04 3.03 20.79
CA ALA A 352 33.37 2.44 20.82
C ALA A 352 33.34 0.92 20.76
N LYS A 353 32.41 0.29 21.47
CA LYS A 353 32.23 -1.17 21.42
C LYS A 353 31.77 -1.64 20.02
N GLU A 354 30.85 -0.92 19.42
CA GLU A 354 30.38 -1.25 18.07
C GLU A 354 31.49 -1.07 17.03
N GLN A 355 32.26 0.01 17.12
CA GLN A 355 33.42 0.26 16.28
C GLN A 355 34.43 -0.90 16.36
N LYS A 356 34.77 -1.32 17.58
CA LYS A 356 35.69 -2.44 17.79
C LYS A 356 35.14 -3.76 17.22
N ARG A 357 33.84 -4.04 17.38
CA ARG A 357 33.20 -5.22 16.79
C ARG A 357 33.34 -5.22 15.26
N VAL A 358 33.08 -4.08 14.64
CA VAL A 358 33.17 -3.93 13.17
C VAL A 358 34.62 -4.13 12.70
N GLU A 359 35.61 -3.53 13.40
CA GLU A 359 37.04 -3.73 13.11
C GLU A 359 37.47 -5.19 13.24
N GLU A 360 37.00 -5.89 14.28
CA GLU A 360 37.27 -7.31 14.46
C GLU A 360 36.64 -8.16 13.34
N GLU A 361 35.44 -7.82 12.86
CA GLU A 361 34.81 -8.49 11.74
C GLU A 361 35.53 -8.27 10.42
N PHE A 362 36.02 -7.04 10.15
CA PHE A 362 36.87 -6.78 8.99
C PHE A 362 38.21 -7.54 9.06
N ALA A 363 38.86 -7.50 10.20
CA ALA A 363 40.14 -8.23 10.39
C ALA A 363 39.94 -9.76 10.25
N LYS A 364 38.79 -10.28 10.65
CA LYS A 364 38.44 -11.69 10.43
C LYS A 364 38.15 -11.97 8.95
N ALA A 365 37.48 -11.05 8.27
CA ALA A 365 37.20 -11.18 6.84
C ALA A 365 38.47 -11.26 6.02
N GLU A 366 39.45 -10.42 6.33
CA GLU A 366 40.76 -10.42 5.66
C GLU A 366 41.52 -11.72 5.91
N ARG A 367 41.59 -12.17 7.16
CA ARG A 367 42.28 -13.43 7.49
C ARG A 367 41.68 -14.67 6.83
N ASP A 368 40.35 -14.68 6.67
CA ASP A 368 39.61 -15.82 6.11
C ASP A 368 39.32 -15.65 4.60
N LYS A 369 39.91 -14.67 3.91
CA LYS A 369 39.62 -14.31 2.50
C LYS A 369 39.69 -15.53 1.57
N ASP A 370 40.82 -16.23 1.54
CA ASP A 370 41.02 -17.39 0.67
C ASP A 370 40.05 -18.53 0.98
N LYS A 371 39.77 -18.76 2.27
CA LYS A 371 38.85 -19.81 2.73
C LYS A 371 37.43 -19.48 2.36
N ASN A 372 37.02 -18.22 2.46
CA ASN A 372 35.70 -17.75 2.09
C ASN A 372 35.48 -17.82 0.57
N GLU A 373 36.50 -17.45 -0.21
CA GLU A 373 36.46 -17.57 -1.66
C GLU A 373 36.30 -19.04 -2.12
N GLN A 374 37.08 -19.96 -1.58
CA GLN A 374 36.92 -21.39 -1.85
C GLN A 374 35.54 -21.93 -1.47
N LYS A 375 35.01 -21.49 -0.32
CA LYS A 375 33.67 -21.88 0.15
C LYS A 375 32.57 -21.34 -0.77
N ASP A 376 32.71 -20.10 -1.22
CA ASP A 376 31.72 -19.48 -2.12
C ASP A 376 31.76 -20.11 -3.52
N GLN A 377 32.96 -20.38 -4.07
CA GLN A 377 33.11 -21.10 -5.33
C GLN A 377 32.46 -22.49 -5.24
N LYS A 378 32.64 -23.20 -4.12
CA LYS A 378 32.01 -24.49 -3.88
C LYS A 378 30.51 -24.40 -3.82
N ARG A 379 29.95 -23.39 -3.09
CA ARG A 379 28.52 -23.12 -3.03
C ARG A 379 27.93 -22.76 -4.41
N ARG A 380 28.59 -21.90 -5.18
CA ARG A 380 28.18 -21.54 -6.55
C ARG A 380 28.16 -22.75 -7.48
N ALA A 381 29.20 -23.58 -7.42
CA ALA A 381 29.27 -24.82 -8.19
C ALA A 381 28.17 -25.81 -7.79
N GLU A 382 27.87 -25.92 -6.50
CA GLU A 382 26.83 -26.78 -5.98
C GLU A 382 25.42 -26.24 -6.36
N ARG A 383 25.18 -24.93 -6.24
CA ARG A 383 23.94 -24.29 -6.74
C ARG A 383 23.78 -24.50 -8.25
N LYS A 384 24.84 -24.31 -9.04
CA LYS A 384 24.82 -24.56 -10.49
C LYS A 384 24.52 -26.02 -10.83
N ARG A 385 25.10 -26.97 -10.08
CA ARG A 385 24.80 -28.40 -10.22
C ARG A 385 23.35 -28.73 -9.81
N LYS A 386 22.88 -28.18 -8.70
CA LYS A 386 21.48 -28.33 -8.27
C LYS A 386 20.52 -27.73 -9.29
N ARG A 387 20.74 -26.50 -9.77
CA ARG A 387 19.92 -25.90 -10.85
C ARG A 387 19.91 -26.75 -12.11
N ALA A 388 21.04 -27.33 -12.51
CA ALA A 388 21.13 -28.22 -13.68
C ALA A 388 20.46 -29.59 -13.45
N ALA A 389 20.51 -30.14 -12.23
CA ALA A 389 19.84 -31.37 -11.84
C ALA A 389 18.33 -31.16 -11.62
N ASN A 390 17.96 -30.07 -10.97
CA ASN A 390 16.57 -29.74 -10.63
C ASN A 390 15.77 -29.21 -11.81
N ALA A 391 16.41 -28.80 -12.91
CA ALA A 391 15.72 -28.61 -14.19
C ALA A 391 14.97 -29.90 -14.64
N LYS A 392 15.32 -31.05 -14.05
CA LYS A 392 14.64 -32.33 -14.25
C LYS A 392 13.74 -32.78 -13.08
N GLU A 393 13.92 -32.28 -11.85
CA GLU A 393 13.25 -32.80 -10.65
C GLU A 393 12.55 -31.77 -9.74
N GLY A 394 12.64 -30.48 -10.01
CA GLY A 394 11.77 -29.47 -9.33
C GLY A 394 11.94 -29.28 -7.82
N ASP A 395 13.07 -29.67 -7.23
CA ASP A 395 13.29 -29.62 -5.77
C ASP A 395 14.31 -28.55 -5.38
N ASP A 396 14.04 -27.30 -5.76
CA ASP A 396 14.80 -26.12 -5.28
C ASP A 396 13.93 -25.31 -4.33
N ASP A 397 14.41 -25.04 -3.11
CA ASP A 397 13.69 -24.26 -2.08
C ASP A 397 13.58 -22.76 -2.42
N ASP A 398 14.23 -22.29 -3.49
CA ASP A 398 14.22 -20.89 -3.93
C ASP A 398 13.07 -20.62 -4.92
N VAL A 399 12.21 -19.64 -4.59
CA VAL A 399 11.16 -19.16 -5.48
C VAL A 399 11.78 -18.44 -6.68
N ASP A 400 11.76 -19.08 -7.86
CA ASP A 400 12.30 -18.56 -9.09
C ASP A 400 11.22 -18.12 -10.11
N VAL A 401 11.64 -17.39 -11.15
CA VAL A 401 10.75 -16.93 -12.23
C VAL A 401 10.11 -18.11 -12.98
N SER A 402 10.83 -19.24 -13.12
CA SER A 402 10.31 -20.44 -13.82
C SER A 402 9.12 -21.04 -13.07
N GLY A 403 9.18 -21.08 -11.72
CA GLY A 403 8.08 -21.50 -10.87
C GLY A 403 6.86 -20.59 -11.06
N PHE A 404 7.05 -19.27 -11.06
CA PHE A 404 5.97 -18.31 -11.34
C PHE A 404 5.35 -18.52 -12.71
N LEU A 405 6.14 -18.73 -13.76
CA LEU A 405 5.66 -18.97 -15.12
C LEU A 405 4.83 -20.27 -15.24
N ARG A 406 5.17 -21.29 -14.45
CA ARG A 406 4.41 -22.56 -14.43
C ARG A 406 3.11 -22.43 -13.66
N VAL A 407 3.18 -21.87 -12.46
CA VAL A 407 2.09 -21.87 -11.47
C VAL A 407 1.08 -20.77 -11.74
N CYS A 408 1.55 -19.59 -12.17
CA CYS A 408 0.71 -18.41 -12.25
C CYS A 408 0.23 -18.11 -13.67
N GLU A 409 -0.94 -17.52 -13.77
CA GLU A 409 -1.39 -16.76 -14.93
C GLU A 409 -1.26 -15.25 -14.68
N PHE A 410 -1.00 -14.51 -15.75
CA PHE A 410 -0.83 -13.07 -15.72
C PHE A 410 -2.07 -12.39 -16.26
N VAL A 411 -2.61 -11.48 -15.48
CA VAL A 411 -3.91 -10.84 -15.72
C VAL A 411 -3.71 -9.37 -16.00
N SER A 412 -4.43 -8.86 -16.98
CA SER A 412 -4.51 -7.43 -17.30
C SER A 412 -3.16 -6.74 -17.46
N PRO A 413 -2.28 -7.25 -18.36
CA PRO A 413 -1.04 -6.54 -18.66
C PRO A 413 -1.35 -5.18 -19.27
N ARG A 414 -0.66 -4.14 -18.77
CA ARG A 414 -0.91 -2.74 -19.08
C ARG A 414 0.35 -1.91 -19.01
N ARG A 415 0.34 -0.74 -19.65
CA ARG A 415 1.41 0.25 -19.53
C ARG A 415 0.98 1.33 -18.57
N GLU A 416 1.86 1.64 -17.63
CA GLU A 416 1.67 2.71 -16.66
C GLU A 416 2.99 3.47 -16.48
N ARG A 417 2.94 4.61 -15.82
CA ARG A 417 4.14 5.24 -15.26
C ARG A 417 4.22 4.86 -13.78
N PHE A 418 5.39 4.34 -13.41
CA PHE A 418 5.71 4.10 -12.02
C PHE A 418 6.91 4.95 -11.63
N ARG A 419 6.71 5.84 -10.66
CA ARG A 419 7.62 6.95 -10.38
C ARG A 419 7.86 7.75 -11.67
N ASP A 420 9.09 7.90 -12.12
CA ASP A 420 9.45 8.71 -13.29
C ASP A 420 9.69 7.88 -14.55
N ARG A 421 9.36 6.58 -14.54
CA ARG A 421 9.66 5.65 -15.63
C ARG A 421 8.42 4.94 -16.16
N ASP A 422 8.50 4.54 -17.41
CA ASP A 422 7.48 3.67 -18.01
C ASP A 422 7.58 2.28 -17.41
N ALA A 423 6.46 1.66 -17.15
CA ALA A 423 6.37 0.33 -16.59
C ALA A 423 5.36 -0.54 -17.36
N VAL A 424 5.68 -1.80 -17.53
CA VAL A 424 4.71 -2.86 -17.83
C VAL A 424 4.25 -3.42 -16.50
N VAL A 425 2.94 -3.29 -16.26
CA VAL A 425 2.30 -3.73 -15.01
C VAL A 425 1.33 -4.85 -15.33
N PHE A 426 1.31 -5.87 -14.51
CA PHE A 426 0.34 -6.97 -14.60
C PHE A 426 0.06 -7.57 -13.22
N ASP A 427 -1.17 -8.02 -13.07
CA ASP A 427 -1.56 -8.80 -11.90
C ASP A 427 -1.18 -10.27 -12.13
N PHE A 428 -0.97 -11.02 -11.06
CA PHE A 428 -0.76 -12.47 -11.13
C PHE A 428 -1.64 -13.20 -10.12
N ARG A 429 -2.01 -14.42 -10.48
CA ARG A 429 -2.73 -15.36 -9.62
C ARG A 429 -2.40 -16.79 -10.01
N PRO A 430 -2.64 -17.78 -9.13
CA PRO A 430 -2.50 -19.18 -9.51
C PRO A 430 -3.39 -19.54 -10.70
N ARG A 431 -2.91 -20.42 -11.57
CA ARG A 431 -3.75 -20.99 -12.64
C ARG A 431 -4.89 -21.77 -12.04
N PRO A 432 -6.14 -21.61 -12.52
CA PRO A 432 -7.26 -22.41 -12.06
C PRO A 432 -6.97 -23.91 -12.20
N GLY A 433 -7.19 -24.67 -11.12
CA GLY A 433 -6.97 -26.11 -11.10
C GLY A 433 -5.52 -26.57 -11.06
N PHE A 434 -4.55 -25.66 -10.88
CA PHE A 434 -3.14 -26.03 -10.71
C PHE A 434 -2.96 -26.90 -9.47
N LYS A 435 -2.17 -27.98 -9.62
CA LYS A 435 -1.81 -28.88 -8.52
C LYS A 435 -0.30 -28.80 -8.31
N ALA A 436 0.11 -28.35 -7.15
CA ALA A 436 1.51 -28.24 -6.79
C ALA A 436 2.18 -29.62 -6.70
N SER A 437 3.35 -29.77 -7.28
CA SER A 437 4.15 -30.99 -7.24
C SER A 437 5.23 -30.93 -6.14
N ASN A 438 5.56 -29.75 -5.69
CA ASN A 438 6.55 -29.51 -4.65
C ASN A 438 6.13 -28.35 -3.74
N ARG A 439 6.92 -28.10 -2.70
CA ARG A 439 6.62 -27.09 -1.67
C ARG A 439 6.66 -25.66 -2.20
N GLN A 440 7.58 -25.38 -3.11
CA GLN A 440 7.71 -24.07 -3.76
C GLN A 440 6.44 -23.75 -4.58
N GLU A 441 6.01 -24.70 -5.41
CA GLU A 441 4.78 -24.55 -6.18
C GLU A 441 3.54 -24.43 -5.29
N ASP A 442 3.52 -25.14 -4.14
CA ASP A 442 2.44 -25.01 -3.15
C ASP A 442 2.40 -23.59 -2.56
N LEU A 443 3.56 -22.99 -2.25
CA LEU A 443 3.63 -21.61 -1.79
C LEU A 443 3.17 -20.64 -2.89
N ILE A 444 3.73 -20.74 -4.11
CA ILE A 444 3.39 -19.87 -5.23
C ILE A 444 1.91 -19.97 -5.59
N SER A 445 1.32 -21.18 -5.50
CA SER A 445 -0.10 -21.42 -5.79
C SER A 445 -1.06 -20.74 -4.83
N LYS A 446 -0.56 -20.13 -3.76
CA LYS A 446 -1.34 -19.37 -2.79
C LYS A 446 -1.07 -17.87 -2.84
N LEU A 447 -0.15 -17.44 -3.73
CA LEU A 447 0.20 -16.04 -3.90
C LEU A 447 -0.67 -15.38 -4.98
N VAL A 448 -1.04 -14.14 -4.69
CA VAL A 448 -1.64 -13.21 -5.64
C VAL A 448 -0.94 -11.86 -5.52
N GLY A 449 -0.90 -11.10 -6.59
CA GLY A 449 -0.24 -9.80 -6.49
C GLY A 449 -0.09 -9.06 -7.80
N VAL A 450 0.84 -8.11 -7.82
CA VAL A 450 1.12 -7.21 -8.93
C VAL A 450 2.63 -7.08 -9.13
N VAL A 451 3.06 -7.00 -10.37
CA VAL A 451 4.46 -6.76 -10.76
C VAL A 451 4.55 -5.55 -11.66
N TRP A 452 5.53 -4.71 -11.42
CA TRP A 452 5.94 -3.58 -12.28
C TRP A 452 7.32 -3.87 -12.84
N ILE A 453 7.46 -3.87 -14.15
CA ILE A 453 8.72 -4.12 -14.84
C ILE A 453 9.07 -2.93 -15.71
N ASP A 454 10.31 -2.46 -15.62
CA ASP A 454 10.87 -1.51 -16.57
C ASP A 454 11.09 -2.21 -17.92
N PRO A 455 10.38 -1.78 -19.00
CA PRO A 455 10.48 -2.46 -20.28
C PRO A 455 11.80 -2.17 -21.02
N ALA A 456 12.51 -1.09 -20.68
CA ALA A 456 13.79 -0.74 -21.29
C ALA A 456 14.95 -1.53 -20.68
N ASP A 457 15.02 -1.53 -19.36
CA ASP A 457 16.13 -2.16 -18.62
C ASP A 457 15.84 -3.64 -18.28
N LYS A 458 14.61 -4.14 -18.52
CA LYS A 458 14.19 -5.51 -18.19
C LYS A 458 14.44 -5.85 -16.72
N GLN A 459 13.99 -4.97 -15.84
CA GLN A 459 14.18 -5.07 -14.39
C GLN A 459 12.86 -4.94 -13.65
N VAL A 460 12.71 -5.67 -12.54
CA VAL A 460 11.57 -5.51 -11.63
C VAL A 460 11.74 -4.21 -10.88
N MET A 461 10.81 -3.27 -11.09
CA MET A 461 10.74 -2.03 -10.34
C MET A 461 10.08 -2.25 -8.98
N ARG A 462 9.00 -3.02 -8.96
CA ARG A 462 8.23 -3.34 -7.76
C ARG A 462 7.52 -4.67 -7.91
N LEU A 463 7.46 -5.41 -6.82
CA LEU A 463 6.67 -6.64 -6.66
C LEU A 463 5.85 -6.54 -5.39
N GLU A 464 4.56 -6.72 -5.49
CA GLU A 464 3.66 -6.93 -4.36
C GLU A 464 3.07 -8.34 -4.43
N ALA A 465 3.28 -9.14 -3.39
CA ALA A 465 2.72 -10.47 -3.28
C ALA A 465 2.00 -10.65 -1.95
N ARG A 466 0.89 -11.37 -1.96
CA ARG A 466 0.11 -11.69 -0.76
C ARG A 466 -0.36 -13.13 -0.79
N LEU A 467 -0.40 -13.77 0.38
CA LEU A 467 -1.06 -15.06 0.54
C LEU A 467 -2.58 -14.87 0.52
N ALA A 468 -3.22 -15.36 -0.52
CA ALA A 468 -4.69 -15.43 -0.60
C ALA A 468 -5.23 -16.50 0.35
N GLU A 469 -4.47 -17.59 0.52
CA GLU A 469 -4.77 -18.70 1.42
C GLU A 469 -3.63 -18.93 2.41
N GLY A 470 -3.91 -19.63 3.50
CA GLY A 470 -2.88 -19.96 4.49
C GLY A 470 -1.88 -20.98 3.95
N PHE A 471 -0.61 -20.83 4.33
CA PHE A 471 0.46 -21.77 4.01
C PHE A 471 1.00 -22.44 5.27
N LYS A 472 1.14 -23.77 5.24
CA LYS A 472 1.62 -24.58 6.36
C LYS A 472 2.83 -25.40 5.96
N MET A 473 3.85 -25.38 6.81
CA MET A 473 5.05 -26.20 6.64
C MET A 473 5.21 -27.16 7.83
N GLY A 474 5.58 -28.42 7.55
CA GLY A 474 5.69 -29.47 8.57
C GLY A 474 4.36 -29.77 9.26
N GLY A 475 3.26 -29.89 8.50
CA GLY A 475 1.92 -30.08 9.06
C GLY A 475 1.41 -28.89 9.89
N GLY A 476 2.06 -27.71 9.77
CA GLY A 476 1.78 -26.52 10.58
C GLY A 476 2.52 -26.49 11.91
N LEU A 477 3.38 -27.47 12.18
CA LEU A 477 4.21 -27.53 13.38
C LEU A 477 5.42 -26.60 13.28
N LEU A 478 6.01 -26.46 12.09
CA LEU A 478 7.19 -25.63 11.86
C LEU A 478 6.80 -24.19 11.52
N VAL A 479 5.97 -24.00 10.50
CA VAL A 479 5.51 -22.68 10.08
C VAL A 479 4.03 -22.75 9.69
N ASN A 480 3.26 -21.78 10.14
CA ASN A 480 1.87 -21.60 9.73
C ASN A 480 1.66 -20.12 9.42
N LEU A 481 1.73 -19.76 8.13
CA LEU A 481 1.44 -18.42 7.65
C LEU A 481 -0.07 -18.28 7.41
N ARG A 482 -0.65 -17.23 7.95
CA ARG A 482 -2.07 -16.94 7.75
C ARG A 482 -2.30 -16.24 6.41
N PRO A 483 -3.50 -16.33 5.84
CA PRO A 483 -3.90 -15.50 4.72
C PRO A 483 -3.65 -14.02 5.03
N GLY A 484 -3.32 -13.22 4.01
CA GLY A 484 -2.97 -11.81 4.16
C GLY A 484 -1.53 -11.53 4.55
N ALA A 485 -0.68 -12.56 4.78
CA ALA A 485 0.75 -12.36 4.80
C ALA A 485 1.18 -11.72 3.48
N ALA A 486 1.98 -10.67 3.55
CA ALA A 486 2.30 -9.84 2.40
C ALA A 486 3.81 -9.52 2.35
N PHE A 487 4.27 -9.40 1.14
CA PHE A 487 5.64 -9.04 0.79
C PHE A 487 5.59 -7.94 -0.27
N VAL A 488 6.38 -6.88 -0.07
CA VAL A 488 6.57 -5.81 -1.04
C VAL A 488 8.06 -5.59 -1.21
N MET A 489 8.55 -5.63 -2.43
CA MET A 489 9.92 -5.30 -2.80
C MET A 489 9.91 -4.17 -3.81
N GLU A 490 10.78 -3.21 -3.65
CA GLU A 490 10.98 -2.12 -4.62
C GLU A 490 12.46 -1.92 -4.88
N GLN A 491 12.80 -1.69 -6.15
CA GLN A 491 14.12 -1.35 -6.61
C GLN A 491 14.14 0.06 -7.19
N THR A 492 15.31 0.68 -7.18
CA THR A 492 15.55 1.99 -7.80
C THR A 492 16.72 1.91 -8.76
N ARG A 493 16.65 2.69 -9.83
CA ARG A 493 17.73 2.81 -10.81
C ARG A 493 18.68 3.91 -10.38
N MET A 494 19.95 3.58 -10.24
CA MET A 494 21.01 4.54 -9.94
C MET A 494 21.44 5.31 -11.21
N VAL A 495 22.14 6.42 -11.02
CA VAL A 495 22.63 7.28 -12.11
C VAL A 495 23.47 6.46 -13.12
N GLU A 496 24.24 5.51 -12.65
CA GLU A 496 25.09 4.62 -13.46
C GLU A 496 24.32 3.52 -14.23
N GLY A 497 22.99 3.51 -14.12
CA GLY A 497 22.14 2.52 -14.79
C GLY A 497 22.00 1.20 -14.05
N VAL A 498 22.56 1.08 -12.86
CA VAL A 498 22.44 -0.11 -12.00
C VAL A 498 21.14 -0.05 -11.22
N TRP A 499 20.42 -1.17 -11.13
CA TRP A 499 19.25 -1.29 -10.29
C TRP A 499 19.62 -1.86 -8.93
N LEU A 500 19.20 -1.20 -7.86
CA LEU A 500 19.52 -1.60 -6.48
C LEU A 500 18.23 -1.62 -5.64
N PRO A 501 18.16 -2.47 -4.59
CA PRO A 501 17.05 -2.49 -3.66
C PRO A 501 16.80 -1.10 -3.06
N ARG A 502 15.56 -0.73 -2.91
CA ARG A 502 15.14 0.50 -2.25
C ARG A 502 14.36 0.21 -0.97
N MET A 503 13.47 -0.76 -1.03
CA MET A 503 12.59 -1.12 0.09
C MET A 503 12.22 -2.59 0.03
N LEU A 504 12.17 -3.20 1.19
CA LEU A 504 11.55 -4.49 1.44
C LEU A 504 10.59 -4.35 2.61
N GLN A 505 9.34 -4.70 2.41
CA GLN A 505 8.35 -4.76 3.46
C GLN A 505 7.79 -6.17 3.59
N VAL A 506 7.78 -6.69 4.79
CA VAL A 506 7.27 -8.03 5.12
C VAL A 506 6.25 -7.92 6.24
N ASN A 507 5.04 -8.36 5.96
CA ASN A 507 3.95 -8.44 6.94
C ASN A 507 3.55 -9.90 7.10
N LEU A 508 3.95 -10.52 8.20
CA LEU A 508 3.67 -11.93 8.46
C LEU A 508 2.82 -12.07 9.73
N SER A 509 1.83 -12.92 9.66
CA SER A 509 1.13 -13.46 10.81
C SER A 509 1.53 -14.93 10.94
N VAL A 510 2.45 -15.21 11.85
CA VAL A 510 3.05 -16.53 12.03
C VAL A 510 2.54 -17.16 13.32
N LYS A 511 2.11 -18.40 13.24
CA LYS A 511 1.84 -19.23 14.42
C LYS A 511 2.90 -20.32 14.46
N VAL A 512 3.81 -20.24 15.43
CA VAL A 512 4.81 -21.29 15.71
C VAL A 512 4.37 -22.03 16.96
N LEU A 513 4.10 -23.32 16.84
CA LEU A 513 3.45 -24.11 17.90
C LEU A 513 4.26 -24.23 19.20
N LEU A 514 5.59 -24.17 19.11
CA LEU A 514 6.49 -24.35 20.27
C LEU A 514 6.95 -23.01 20.88
N PHE A 515 6.83 -21.89 20.19
CA PHE A 515 7.38 -20.59 20.62
C PHE A 515 6.33 -19.47 20.71
N GLY A 516 5.04 -19.82 20.60
CA GLY A 516 3.98 -18.83 20.50
C GLY A 516 3.84 -18.26 19.09
N GLY A 517 2.78 -17.50 18.84
CA GLY A 517 2.54 -16.84 17.56
C GLY A 517 2.65 -15.33 17.73
N GLY A 518 3.04 -14.64 16.68
CA GLY A 518 3.12 -13.20 16.65
C GLY A 518 2.82 -12.67 15.25
N ASP A 519 2.42 -11.41 15.20
CA ASP A 519 2.34 -10.66 13.96
C ASP A 519 3.65 -9.89 13.81
N TYR A 520 4.38 -10.17 12.72
CA TYR A 520 5.66 -9.59 12.41
C TYR A 520 5.49 -8.63 11.24
N ASN A 521 5.84 -7.37 11.47
CA ASN A 521 5.84 -6.34 10.47
C ASN A 521 7.25 -5.73 10.44
N GLN A 522 7.94 -5.90 9.34
CA GLN A 522 9.27 -5.36 9.13
C GLN A 522 9.32 -4.58 7.85
N THR A 523 9.94 -3.41 7.90
CA THR A 523 10.31 -2.61 6.75
C THR A 523 11.81 -2.39 6.77
N ILE A 524 12.47 -2.69 5.67
CA ILE A 524 13.89 -2.41 5.43
C ILE A 524 13.96 -1.42 4.28
N GLU A 525 14.64 -0.31 4.49
CA GLU A 525 14.87 0.73 3.49
C GLU A 525 16.36 0.87 3.27
N TRP A 526 16.78 0.97 2.02
CA TRP A 526 18.16 1.14 1.60
C TRP A 526 18.34 2.48 0.91
N SER A 527 19.40 3.20 1.27
CA SER A 527 19.73 4.52 0.73
C SER A 527 21.23 4.76 0.70
N ASP A 528 21.63 5.90 0.15
CA ASP A 528 23.01 6.38 0.15
C ASP A 528 24.04 5.36 -0.35
N TYR A 529 23.70 4.71 -1.47
CA TYR A 529 24.58 3.78 -2.13
C TYR A 529 25.87 4.46 -2.61
N LYS A 530 27.01 3.87 -2.22
CA LYS A 530 28.33 4.32 -2.65
C LYS A 530 29.06 3.14 -3.25
N HIS A 531 29.60 3.31 -4.47
CA HIS A 531 30.41 2.28 -5.09
C HIS A 531 31.65 2.02 -4.24
N PHE A 532 31.82 0.78 -3.87
CA PHE A 532 32.91 0.33 -3.01
C PHE A 532 34.00 -0.28 -3.91
N SER A 533 35.08 0.49 -4.15
CA SER A 533 36.19 0.08 -5.05
C SER A 533 37.44 -0.38 -4.31
N GLY A 534 37.36 -0.58 -2.98
CA GLY A 534 38.54 -0.85 -2.16
C GLY A 534 38.72 -2.30 -1.75
N ASP A 535 39.97 -2.78 -1.65
CA ASP A 535 40.33 -3.96 -0.87
C ASP A 535 39.94 -3.71 0.60
N VAL A 536 39.60 -4.77 1.33
CA VAL A 536 39.19 -4.71 2.75
C VAL A 536 40.23 -3.98 3.61
N GLY A 537 41.52 -3.94 3.17
CA GLY A 537 42.61 -3.22 3.83
C GLY A 537 42.63 -1.70 3.69
N ASP A 538 41.92 -1.12 2.72
CA ASP A 538 41.88 0.33 2.45
C ASP A 538 40.75 1.07 3.20
N TYR A 539 39.94 0.38 3.98
CA TYR A 539 38.83 0.95 4.68
C TYR A 539 39.27 1.79 5.88
N LYS A 540 39.28 3.12 5.73
CA LYS A 540 39.39 4.07 6.84
C LYS A 540 37.97 4.36 7.33
N LEU A 541 37.63 3.82 8.51
CA LEU A 541 36.42 4.19 9.22
C LEU A 541 36.48 5.70 9.53
N ASP A 542 35.70 6.51 8.83
CA ASP A 542 35.56 7.91 9.16
C ASP A 542 35.12 8.05 10.63
N ALA A 543 35.75 8.98 11.35
CA ALA A 543 35.34 9.33 12.70
C ALA A 543 33.85 9.71 12.69
N PRO A 544 33.07 9.44 13.75
CA PRO A 544 31.65 9.71 13.80
C PRO A 544 31.38 11.17 13.44
N LYS A 545 30.68 11.40 12.32
CA LYS A 545 30.24 12.75 11.93
C LYS A 545 29.31 13.26 13.01
N THR A 546 29.54 14.45 13.47
CA THR A 546 28.71 15.20 14.43
C THR A 546 27.25 15.15 13.94
N PRO A 547 26.26 14.89 14.81
CA PRO A 547 24.86 14.81 14.41
C PRO A 547 24.43 16.06 13.64
N ILE A 548 23.77 15.89 12.53
CA ILE A 548 23.13 16.99 11.79
C ILE A 548 22.02 17.51 12.69
N ASP A 549 22.12 18.79 13.07
CA ASP A 549 21.11 19.49 13.84
C ASP A 549 19.76 19.45 13.11
N PRO A 550 18.71 18.84 13.69
CA PRO A 550 17.41 18.72 13.04
C PRO A 550 16.68 20.06 12.83
N ALA A 551 17.26 21.16 13.32
CA ALA A 551 16.69 22.52 13.19
C ALA A 551 17.04 23.23 11.87
N LYS A 552 17.92 22.69 11.02
CA LYS A 552 18.25 23.28 9.71
C LYS A 552 17.64 22.41 8.60
N LYS A 553 16.37 22.66 8.27
CA LYS A 553 15.80 22.31 6.97
C LYS A 553 16.16 23.38 5.93
N PRO A 554 16.56 22.98 4.69
CA PRO A 554 16.69 23.92 3.58
C PRO A 554 15.35 24.51 3.14
#